data_e4d6a90aeace159e283d3d0e5b488d76
#
_entry.id   e4d6a90aeace159e283d3d0e5b488d76
#
_cell.length_a   1.000
_cell.length_b   1.000
_cell.length_c   1.000
_cell.angle_alpha   90.00
_cell.angle_beta   90.00
_cell.angle_gamma   90.00
#
_symmetry.space_group_name_H-M   'P 1'
#
loop_
_entity.id
_entity.type
_entity.pdbx_description
1 polymer ?
#
loop_
_entity_poly.entity_id
_entity_poly.type
_entity_poly.pdbx_seq_one_letter_code
_entity_poly.pdbx_strand_id
1 'polypeptide(L)'
;DKKVLENQVNRMLDDKKSNRFIDDFLNQWLGLGEIDATTPDEKLFPEYDDNLRQAMLSETRLFFRELVDKNLSPDNLIDSNFTFLNRRLAEHYGLQLEGEQMVKVSLAGNSPRGGLMTQASVLKVTSNGVATSPVKRGNFVLDKLLGTPPSSPPPDIGSIEPDTRGTTTVRETLAAHRDVESCASCHRKIDPPGFALESFDPIGGYRTRYRSTGRGEKTKRQLRGRPIREYREGPAVDASGMTES
;
A
#
# COMPACT_ATOMS: atom_id res chain seq x y z
N ASP A 1 7.70 -39.20 -10.86
CA ASP A 1 6.31 -39.30 -11.26
C ASP A 1 5.58 -37.97 -10.86
N LYS A 2 4.96 -37.32 -11.85
CA LYS A 2 4.24 -36.02 -11.68
C LYS A 2 3.17 -36.13 -10.61
N LYS A 3 2.40 -37.22 -10.60
CA LYS A 3 1.32 -37.46 -9.64
C LYS A 3 1.83 -37.57 -8.20
N VAL A 4 3.00 -38.21 -8.00
CA VAL A 4 3.62 -38.28 -6.68
C VAL A 4 4.07 -36.92 -6.20
N LEU A 5 4.63 -36.08 -7.09
CA LEU A 5 5.00 -34.69 -6.76
C LEU A 5 3.80 -33.85 -6.38
N GLU A 6 2.73 -33.88 -7.17
CA GLU A 6 1.47 -33.16 -6.88
C GLU A 6 0.89 -33.60 -5.53
N ASN A 7 0.86 -34.89 -5.22
CA ASN A 7 0.38 -35.38 -3.93
C ASN A 7 1.23 -34.86 -2.75
N GLN A 8 2.56 -34.78 -2.92
CA GLN A 8 3.43 -34.23 -1.87
C GLN A 8 3.23 -32.71 -1.70
N VAL A 9 3.08 -31.96 -2.79
CA VAL A 9 2.76 -30.52 -2.73
C VAL A 9 1.46 -30.30 -1.96
N ASN A 10 0.39 -31.01 -2.33
CA ASN A 10 -0.89 -30.90 -1.64
C ASN A 10 -0.78 -31.24 -0.16
N ARG A 11 -0.11 -32.37 0.17
CA ARG A 11 0.13 -32.77 1.57
C ARG A 11 0.88 -31.67 2.36
N MET A 12 1.85 -30.99 1.75
CA MET A 12 2.61 -29.92 2.41
C MET A 12 1.77 -28.66 2.57
N LEU A 13 0.94 -28.30 1.60
CA LEU A 13 0.04 -27.15 1.69
C LEU A 13 -1.07 -27.37 2.72
N ASP A 14 -1.57 -28.61 2.88
CA ASP A 14 -2.58 -28.98 3.87
C ASP A 14 -2.03 -29.05 5.31
N ASP A 15 -0.72 -29.12 5.48
CA ASP A 15 -0.09 -29.12 6.80
C ASP A 15 -0.25 -27.76 7.48
N LYS A 16 -0.59 -27.75 8.78
CA LYS A 16 -0.69 -26.50 9.59
C LYS A 16 0.60 -25.68 9.56
N LYS A 17 1.75 -26.28 9.35
CA LYS A 17 3.04 -25.60 9.21
C LYS A 17 3.16 -24.79 7.91
N SER A 18 2.30 -25.03 6.91
CA SER A 18 2.28 -24.25 5.66
C SER A 18 2.00 -22.77 5.88
N ASN A 19 1.35 -22.40 6.99
CA ASN A 19 1.20 -21.00 7.37
C ASN A 19 2.54 -20.28 7.54
N ARG A 20 3.57 -20.95 8.06
CA ARG A 20 4.93 -20.38 8.17
C ARG A 20 5.53 -20.10 6.81
N PHE A 21 5.33 -21.03 5.85
CA PHE A 21 5.77 -20.81 4.48
C PHE A 21 5.12 -19.55 3.88
N ILE A 22 3.80 -19.38 4.05
CA ILE A 22 3.08 -18.21 3.55
C ILE A 22 3.59 -16.93 4.22
N ASP A 23 3.74 -16.94 5.54
CA ASP A 23 4.25 -15.80 6.30
C ASP A 23 5.67 -15.41 5.84
N ASP A 24 6.59 -16.38 5.73
CA ASP A 24 7.96 -16.14 5.30
C ASP A 24 8.03 -15.68 3.83
N PHE A 25 7.23 -16.29 2.97
CA PHE A 25 7.14 -15.89 1.56
C PHE A 25 6.68 -14.44 1.41
N LEU A 26 5.58 -14.06 2.07
CA LEU A 26 5.06 -12.70 2.01
C LEU A 26 6.01 -11.68 2.66
N ASN A 27 6.67 -12.05 3.75
CA ASN A 27 7.68 -11.21 4.39
C ASN A 27 8.84 -10.91 3.44
N GLN A 28 9.32 -11.89 2.68
CA GLN A 28 10.41 -11.71 1.74
C GLN A 28 9.97 -11.06 0.42
N TRP A 29 8.87 -11.56 -0.16
CA TRP A 29 8.39 -11.06 -1.45
C TRP A 29 7.85 -9.64 -1.38
N LEU A 30 6.95 -9.36 -0.44
CA LEU A 30 6.29 -8.06 -0.29
C LEU A 30 6.98 -7.12 0.72
N GLY A 31 8.00 -7.61 1.42
CA GLY A 31 8.67 -6.84 2.45
C GLY A 31 7.81 -6.59 3.70
N LEU A 32 6.82 -7.44 3.99
CA LEU A 32 5.91 -7.22 5.13
C LEU A 32 6.61 -7.23 6.49
N GLY A 33 7.79 -7.90 6.58
CA GLY A 33 8.63 -7.85 7.77
C GLY A 33 9.11 -6.44 8.12
N GLU A 34 9.15 -5.52 7.13
CA GLU A 34 9.59 -4.14 7.29
C GLU A 34 8.45 -3.16 7.63
N ILE A 35 7.27 -3.66 8.01
CA ILE A 35 6.11 -2.78 8.28
C ILE A 35 6.39 -1.77 9.40
N ASP A 36 7.27 -2.10 10.32
CA ASP A 36 7.68 -1.26 11.45
C ASP A 36 8.99 -0.47 11.16
N ALA A 37 9.57 -0.58 9.97
CA ALA A 37 10.78 0.17 9.60
C ALA A 37 10.56 1.70 9.59
N THR A 38 9.31 2.14 9.45
CA THR A 38 8.92 3.55 9.58
C THR A 38 7.74 3.70 10.50
N THR A 39 7.76 4.73 11.36
CA THR A 39 6.63 5.08 12.24
C THR A 39 5.80 6.18 11.57
N PRO A 40 4.49 6.00 11.36
CA PRO A 40 3.62 7.06 10.89
C PRO A 40 3.59 8.25 11.86
N ASP A 41 3.62 9.47 11.31
CA ASP A 41 3.53 10.69 12.08
C ASP A 41 2.18 10.76 12.82
N GLU A 42 2.21 10.90 14.14
CA GLU A 42 1.01 10.85 14.98
C GLU A 42 0.03 12.00 14.72
N LYS A 43 0.51 13.15 14.24
CA LYS A 43 -0.35 14.28 13.87
C LYS A 43 -1.02 14.05 12.53
N LEU A 44 -0.29 13.51 11.56
CA LEU A 44 -0.84 13.23 10.24
C LEU A 44 -1.72 11.97 10.24
N PHE A 45 -1.37 10.97 11.05
CA PHE A 45 -2.02 9.66 11.06
C PHE A 45 -2.43 9.21 12.47
N PRO A 46 -3.23 10.01 13.21
CA PRO A 46 -3.59 9.73 14.60
C PRO A 46 -4.40 8.44 14.78
N GLU A 47 -4.97 7.91 13.69
CA GLU A 47 -5.70 6.65 13.68
C GLU A 47 -4.80 5.41 13.59
N TYR A 48 -3.50 5.56 13.32
CA TYR A 48 -2.60 4.41 13.22
C TYR A 48 -2.30 3.87 14.62
N ASP A 49 -2.65 2.61 14.85
CA ASP A 49 -2.43 1.91 16.09
C ASP A 49 -2.03 0.43 15.85
N ASP A 50 -1.64 -0.27 16.89
CA ASP A 50 -1.25 -1.67 16.81
C ASP A 50 -2.36 -2.58 16.28
N ASN A 51 -3.62 -2.31 16.63
CA ASN A 51 -4.74 -3.10 16.15
C ASN A 51 -4.92 -2.95 14.64
N LEU A 52 -4.78 -1.72 14.13
CA LEU A 52 -4.81 -1.46 12.69
C LEU A 52 -3.64 -2.16 11.99
N ARG A 53 -2.42 -2.04 12.52
CA ARG A 53 -1.23 -2.69 11.98
C ARG A 53 -1.39 -4.21 11.88
N GLN A 54 -1.87 -4.85 12.94
CA GLN A 54 -2.12 -6.31 12.95
C GLN A 54 -3.20 -6.71 11.93
N ALA A 55 -4.27 -5.92 11.83
CA ALA A 55 -5.33 -6.17 10.86
C ALA A 55 -4.83 -6.05 9.40
N MET A 56 -3.98 -5.06 9.11
CA MET A 56 -3.33 -4.90 7.79
C MET A 56 -2.50 -6.14 7.40
N LEU A 57 -1.66 -6.64 8.32
CA LEU A 57 -0.85 -7.84 8.07
C LEU A 57 -1.73 -9.09 7.90
N SER A 58 -2.77 -9.20 8.71
CA SER A 58 -3.71 -10.31 8.65
C SER A 58 -4.50 -10.33 7.35
N GLU A 59 -4.90 -9.16 6.82
CA GLU A 59 -5.54 -9.03 5.50
C GLU A 59 -4.71 -9.72 4.41
N THR A 60 -3.45 -9.34 4.29
CA THR A 60 -2.58 -9.82 3.21
C THR A 60 -2.28 -11.31 3.35
N ARG A 61 -2.04 -11.79 4.57
CA ARG A 61 -1.80 -13.21 4.84
C ARG A 61 -3.02 -14.07 4.50
N LEU A 62 -4.20 -13.67 4.96
CA LEU A 62 -5.45 -14.39 4.69
C LEU A 62 -5.84 -14.32 3.22
N PHE A 63 -5.65 -13.18 2.58
CA PHE A 63 -5.88 -13.03 1.15
C PHE A 63 -5.01 -13.99 0.33
N PHE A 64 -3.71 -14.00 0.58
CA PHE A 64 -2.79 -14.89 -0.12
C PHE A 64 -3.07 -16.36 0.21
N ARG A 65 -3.39 -16.69 1.47
CA ARG A 65 -3.80 -18.03 1.88
C ARG A 65 -5.02 -18.50 1.10
N GLU A 66 -6.03 -17.67 0.93
CA GLU A 66 -7.23 -17.99 0.15
C GLU A 66 -6.90 -18.30 -1.32
N LEU A 67 -5.97 -17.51 -1.92
CA LEU A 67 -5.53 -17.80 -3.31
C LEU A 67 -4.89 -19.18 -3.43
N VAL A 68 -4.04 -19.55 -2.46
CA VAL A 68 -3.37 -20.85 -2.45
C VAL A 68 -4.37 -21.98 -2.18
N ASP A 69 -5.18 -21.87 -1.13
CA ASP A 69 -6.11 -22.94 -0.71
C ASP A 69 -7.21 -23.21 -1.73
N LYS A 70 -7.63 -22.20 -2.45
CA LYS A 70 -8.68 -22.31 -3.47
C LYS A 70 -8.14 -22.40 -4.88
N ASN A 71 -6.82 -22.45 -5.04
CA ASN A 71 -6.14 -22.44 -6.34
C ASN A 71 -6.74 -21.37 -7.28
N LEU A 72 -6.89 -20.12 -6.78
CA LEU A 72 -7.46 -19.01 -7.54
C LEU A 72 -6.45 -18.49 -8.55
N SER A 73 -6.96 -17.82 -9.62
CA SER A 73 -6.10 -17.19 -10.62
C SER A 73 -5.15 -16.16 -9.99
N PRO A 74 -3.86 -16.14 -10.40
CA PRO A 74 -2.92 -15.08 -10.02
C PRO A 74 -3.40 -13.67 -10.37
N ASP A 75 -4.33 -13.50 -11.30
CA ASP A 75 -4.92 -12.20 -11.63
C ASP A 75 -5.51 -11.50 -10.42
N ASN A 76 -5.97 -12.28 -9.41
CA ASN A 76 -6.44 -11.74 -8.14
C ASN A 76 -5.35 -10.97 -7.36
N LEU A 77 -4.07 -11.18 -7.65
CA LEU A 77 -2.99 -10.40 -7.05
C LEU A 77 -3.04 -8.92 -7.51
N ILE A 78 -3.54 -8.69 -8.73
CA ILE A 78 -3.66 -7.36 -9.34
C ILE A 78 -5.05 -6.79 -9.15
N ASP A 79 -6.08 -7.57 -9.49
CA ASP A 79 -7.49 -7.16 -9.41
C ASP A 79 -8.32 -8.27 -8.78
N SER A 80 -8.90 -7.98 -7.63
CA SER A 80 -9.71 -8.93 -6.87
C SER A 80 -10.99 -8.26 -6.39
N ASN A 81 -12.09 -9.00 -6.47
CA ASN A 81 -13.39 -8.56 -5.97
C ASN A 81 -13.63 -8.92 -4.50
N PHE A 82 -12.59 -9.34 -3.76
CA PHE A 82 -12.68 -9.64 -2.34
C PHE A 82 -11.41 -9.23 -1.59
N THR A 83 -11.55 -9.07 -0.28
CA THR A 83 -10.45 -8.96 0.68
C THR A 83 -10.86 -9.56 2.02
N PHE A 84 -10.01 -9.44 3.04
CA PHE A 84 -10.29 -9.88 4.41
C PHE A 84 -10.25 -8.69 5.35
N LEU A 85 -11.32 -8.47 6.10
CA LEU A 85 -11.45 -7.33 7.00
C LEU A 85 -11.97 -7.79 8.36
N ASN A 86 -11.58 -7.07 9.40
CA ASN A 86 -12.30 -6.97 10.66
C ASN A 86 -12.88 -5.54 10.80
N ARG A 87 -13.62 -5.26 11.86
CA ARG A 87 -14.19 -3.95 12.13
C ARG A 87 -13.13 -2.83 12.05
N ARG A 88 -11.95 -3.04 12.63
CA ARG A 88 -10.90 -2.01 12.68
C ARG A 88 -10.35 -1.63 11.30
N LEU A 89 -10.10 -2.62 10.45
CA LEU A 89 -9.59 -2.38 9.10
C LEU A 89 -10.70 -1.89 8.16
N ALA A 90 -11.93 -2.37 8.32
CA ALA A 90 -13.09 -1.88 7.58
C ALA A 90 -13.34 -0.39 7.85
N GLU A 91 -13.29 0.04 9.12
CA GLU A 91 -13.38 1.45 9.50
C GLU A 91 -12.27 2.29 8.82
N HIS A 92 -11.04 1.78 8.78
CA HIS A 92 -9.92 2.43 8.08
C HIS A 92 -10.16 2.55 6.58
N TYR A 93 -10.80 1.58 5.98
CA TYR A 93 -11.17 1.56 4.55
C TYR A 93 -12.45 2.35 4.24
N GLY A 94 -13.11 2.92 5.24
CA GLY A 94 -14.39 3.62 5.10
C GLY A 94 -15.58 2.70 4.86
N LEU A 95 -15.46 1.44 5.26
CA LEU A 95 -16.49 0.42 5.17
C LEU A 95 -17.11 0.15 6.55
N GLN A 96 -18.36 -0.33 6.56
CA GLN A 96 -19.03 -0.74 7.78
C GLN A 96 -18.97 -2.26 7.91
N LEU A 97 -18.40 -2.73 9.00
CA LEU A 97 -18.32 -4.15 9.36
C LEU A 97 -18.27 -4.27 10.87
N GLU A 98 -18.97 -5.24 11.41
CA GLU A 98 -18.95 -5.55 12.82
C GLU A 98 -18.07 -6.77 13.12
N GLY A 99 -17.52 -6.83 14.31
CA GLY A 99 -16.71 -7.95 14.80
C GLY A 99 -15.21 -7.76 14.70
N GLU A 100 -14.49 -8.43 15.58
CA GLU A 100 -13.02 -8.35 15.70
C GLU A 100 -12.31 -9.43 14.85
N GLN A 101 -13.04 -10.45 14.42
CA GLN A 101 -12.49 -11.52 13.59
C GLN A 101 -12.35 -11.05 12.13
N MET A 102 -11.24 -11.46 11.51
CA MET A 102 -11.06 -11.26 10.07
C MET A 102 -12.03 -12.15 9.30
N VAL A 103 -12.83 -11.56 8.42
CA VAL A 103 -13.77 -12.25 7.56
C VAL A 103 -13.56 -11.86 6.11
N LYS A 104 -13.87 -12.78 5.19
CA LYS A 104 -13.84 -12.50 3.76
C LYS A 104 -14.98 -11.56 3.40
N VAL A 105 -14.68 -10.47 2.72
CA VAL A 105 -15.62 -9.42 2.30
C VAL A 105 -15.55 -9.24 0.80
N SER A 106 -16.70 -9.18 0.12
CA SER A 106 -16.77 -8.80 -1.29
C SER A 106 -16.59 -7.30 -1.44
N LEU A 107 -15.77 -6.90 -2.39
CA LEU A 107 -15.58 -5.50 -2.76
C LEU A 107 -16.61 -5.10 -3.82
N ALA A 108 -17.14 -3.89 -3.71
CA ALA A 108 -18.05 -3.35 -4.71
C ALA A 108 -17.29 -3.10 -6.04
N GLY A 109 -17.96 -3.22 -7.18
CA GLY A 109 -17.33 -3.04 -8.49
C GLY A 109 -16.75 -1.65 -8.76
N ASN A 110 -17.13 -0.65 -7.97
CA ASN A 110 -16.56 0.70 -7.99
C ASN A 110 -15.59 0.95 -6.82
N SER A 111 -15.19 -0.08 -6.10
CA SER A 111 -14.20 0.03 -5.04
C SER A 111 -12.86 0.53 -5.61
N PRO A 112 -12.18 1.49 -4.96
CA PRO A 112 -10.82 1.84 -5.34
C PRO A 112 -9.81 0.74 -4.96
N ARG A 113 -10.27 -0.34 -4.32
CA ARG A 113 -9.44 -1.45 -3.85
C ARG A 113 -9.72 -2.71 -4.65
N GLY A 114 -8.65 -3.43 -4.93
CA GLY A 114 -8.63 -4.75 -5.55
C GLY A 114 -7.18 -5.26 -5.59
N GLY A 115 -6.94 -6.50 -5.19
CA GLY A 115 -5.61 -7.11 -5.17
C GLY A 115 -4.63 -6.54 -4.15
N LEU A 116 -3.40 -7.05 -4.17
CA LEU A 116 -2.35 -6.74 -3.19
C LEU A 116 -1.94 -5.26 -3.16
N MET A 117 -1.89 -4.61 -4.34
CA MET A 117 -1.39 -3.25 -4.48
C MET A 117 -2.17 -2.21 -3.69
N THR A 118 -3.42 -2.52 -3.35
CA THR A 118 -4.31 -1.62 -2.63
C THR A 118 -4.51 -2.02 -1.17
N GLN A 119 -3.86 -3.10 -0.71
CA GLN A 119 -3.88 -3.51 0.69
C GLN A 119 -2.99 -2.61 1.54
N ALA A 120 -3.46 -2.27 2.73
CA ALA A 120 -2.82 -1.27 3.56
C ALA A 120 -1.41 -1.66 4.03
N SER A 121 -1.12 -2.94 4.25
CA SER A 121 0.23 -3.41 4.60
C SER A 121 1.24 -3.14 3.49
N VAL A 122 0.89 -3.43 2.23
CA VAL A 122 1.74 -3.21 1.05
C VAL A 122 1.96 -1.71 0.82
N LEU A 123 0.92 -0.90 0.97
CA LEU A 123 1.00 0.56 0.85
C LEU A 123 1.84 1.18 1.97
N LYS A 124 1.81 0.59 3.17
CA LYS A 124 2.61 1.05 4.32
C LYS A 124 4.09 0.77 4.14
N VAL A 125 4.50 -0.43 3.74
CA VAL A 125 5.92 -0.78 3.55
C VAL A 125 6.55 -0.02 2.38
N THR A 126 5.75 0.47 1.43
CA THR A 126 6.20 1.27 0.29
C THR A 126 6.17 2.78 0.53
N SER A 127 5.95 3.22 1.78
CA SER A 127 5.88 4.63 2.18
C SER A 127 6.88 4.93 3.31
N ASN A 128 7.15 6.23 3.55
CA ASN A 128 7.77 6.63 4.79
C ASN A 128 6.70 6.99 5.85
N GLY A 129 7.09 7.43 7.03
CA GLY A 129 6.14 7.74 8.12
C GLY A 129 5.28 9.00 7.88
N VAL A 130 5.62 9.87 6.92
CA VAL A 130 4.96 11.17 6.72
C VAL A 130 4.33 11.31 5.33
N ALA A 131 4.94 10.74 4.31
CA ALA A 131 4.50 10.89 2.93
C ALA A 131 4.58 9.59 2.15
N THR A 132 3.82 9.52 1.07
CA THR A 132 3.94 8.50 0.04
C THR A 132 5.16 8.76 -0.82
N SER A 133 5.64 7.71 -1.47
CA SER A 133 6.73 7.81 -2.45
C SER A 133 6.30 7.09 -3.73
N PRO A 134 5.84 7.82 -4.76
CA PRO A 134 5.56 7.22 -6.06
C PRO A 134 6.74 6.42 -6.61
N VAL A 135 7.96 6.89 -6.39
CA VAL A 135 9.18 6.19 -6.81
C VAL A 135 9.32 4.82 -6.12
N LYS A 136 9.16 4.76 -4.79
CA LYS A 136 9.19 3.46 -4.06
C LYS A 136 8.05 2.54 -4.49
N ARG A 137 6.83 3.08 -4.63
CA ARG A 137 5.66 2.31 -5.07
C ARG A 137 5.82 1.80 -6.49
N GLY A 138 6.28 2.65 -7.42
CA GLY A 138 6.53 2.26 -8.79
C GLY A 138 7.64 1.21 -8.90
N ASN A 139 8.74 1.40 -8.19
CA ASN A 139 9.81 0.39 -8.12
C ASN A 139 9.28 -0.96 -7.56
N PHE A 140 8.46 -0.91 -6.53
CA PHE A 140 7.83 -2.11 -5.96
C PHE A 140 6.97 -2.85 -7.01
N VAL A 141 6.17 -2.13 -7.79
CA VAL A 141 5.35 -2.72 -8.88
C VAL A 141 6.26 -3.39 -9.90
N LEU A 142 7.28 -2.68 -10.38
CA LEU A 142 8.19 -3.19 -11.40
C LEU A 142 8.99 -4.40 -10.91
N ASP A 143 9.51 -4.34 -9.69
CA ASP A 143 10.34 -5.41 -9.12
C ASP A 143 9.51 -6.61 -8.67
N LYS A 144 8.51 -6.39 -7.80
CA LYS A 144 7.81 -7.47 -7.11
C LYS A 144 6.68 -8.11 -7.90
N LEU A 145 6.02 -7.35 -8.78
CA LEU A 145 4.89 -7.87 -9.55
C LEU A 145 5.24 -8.14 -11.01
N LEU A 146 6.02 -7.26 -11.65
CA LEU A 146 6.34 -7.39 -13.07
C LEU A 146 7.68 -8.09 -13.32
N GLY A 147 8.51 -8.31 -12.29
CA GLY A 147 9.82 -8.95 -12.44
C GLY A 147 10.80 -8.17 -13.32
N THR A 148 10.62 -6.86 -13.44
CA THR A 148 11.43 -5.95 -14.25
C THR A 148 12.01 -4.83 -13.38
N PRO A 149 12.90 -5.17 -12.40
CA PRO A 149 13.46 -4.17 -11.50
C PRO A 149 14.20 -3.08 -12.30
N PRO A 150 13.98 -1.80 -11.97
CA PRO A 150 14.77 -0.74 -12.58
C PRO A 150 16.22 -0.79 -12.13
N SER A 151 17.11 -0.15 -12.91
CA SER A 151 18.53 -0.01 -12.54
C SER A 151 18.68 0.71 -11.21
N SER A 152 19.74 0.37 -10.46
CA SER A 152 20.09 1.11 -9.24
C SER A 152 20.35 2.58 -9.57
N PRO A 153 19.87 3.52 -8.72
CA PRO A 153 20.14 4.94 -8.93
C PRO A 153 21.64 5.23 -8.84
N PRO A 154 22.13 6.28 -9.50
CA PRO A 154 23.48 6.77 -9.30
C PRO A 154 23.79 7.08 -7.82
N PRO A 155 25.05 6.90 -7.35
CA PRO A 155 25.39 6.94 -5.92
C PRO A 155 25.19 8.30 -5.23
N ASP A 156 25.13 9.40 -5.97
CA ASP A 156 25.11 10.76 -5.41
C ASP A 156 23.76 11.49 -5.55
N ILE A 157 22.65 10.73 -5.65
CA ILE A 157 21.34 11.37 -5.71
C ILE A 157 20.84 11.70 -4.30
N GLY A 158 20.61 12.99 -4.05
CA GLY A 158 20.02 13.48 -2.80
C GLY A 158 18.60 12.95 -2.57
N SER A 159 18.22 12.77 -1.31
CA SER A 159 16.85 12.44 -0.94
C SER A 159 15.92 13.63 -1.13
N ILE A 160 14.68 13.35 -1.60
CA ILE A 160 13.63 14.36 -1.64
C ILE A 160 12.93 14.38 -0.28
N GLU A 161 12.96 15.52 0.41
CA GLU A 161 12.23 15.69 1.66
C GLU A 161 10.73 15.95 1.40
N PRO A 162 9.83 15.25 2.11
CA PRO A 162 8.39 15.44 1.95
C PRO A 162 7.95 16.79 2.52
N ASP A 163 7.08 17.50 1.78
CA ASP A 163 6.44 18.73 2.28
C ASP A 163 5.20 18.39 3.13
N THR A 164 5.37 18.37 4.44
CA THR A 164 4.30 18.15 5.41
C THR A 164 3.45 19.41 5.69
N ARG A 165 3.87 20.58 5.21
CA ARG A 165 3.19 21.85 5.43
C ARG A 165 2.06 22.10 4.43
N GLY A 166 2.00 21.28 3.36
CA GLY A 166 0.97 21.36 2.33
C GLY A 166 1.16 22.54 1.37
N THR A 167 2.39 22.88 1.05
CA THR A 167 2.73 23.94 0.09
C THR A 167 2.93 23.42 -1.32
N THR A 168 3.38 22.16 -1.45
CA THR A 168 3.60 21.47 -2.73
C THR A 168 2.99 20.08 -2.72
N THR A 169 2.68 19.56 -3.90
CA THR A 169 2.29 18.17 -4.09
C THR A 169 3.53 17.28 -4.29
N VAL A 170 3.37 15.97 -4.09
CA VAL A 170 4.46 15.02 -4.36
C VAL A 170 4.86 15.05 -5.85
N ARG A 171 3.90 15.28 -6.75
CA ARG A 171 4.15 15.39 -8.19
C ARG A 171 5.01 16.61 -8.53
N GLU A 172 4.68 17.78 -7.99
CA GLU A 172 5.47 19.01 -8.17
C GLU A 172 6.90 18.84 -7.63
N THR A 173 7.05 18.22 -6.47
CA THR A 173 8.37 17.95 -5.88
C THR A 173 9.20 17.00 -6.75
N LEU A 174 8.59 15.96 -7.33
CA LEU A 174 9.26 15.02 -8.22
C LEU A 174 9.54 15.62 -9.60
N ALA A 175 8.70 16.53 -10.10
CA ALA A 175 8.92 17.19 -11.39
C ALA A 175 10.28 17.94 -11.39
N ALA A 176 10.57 18.70 -10.35
CA ALA A 176 11.85 19.38 -10.23
C ALA A 176 13.07 18.44 -10.22
N HIS A 177 12.91 17.21 -9.74
CA HIS A 177 13.98 16.20 -9.74
C HIS A 177 14.20 15.55 -11.12
N ARG A 178 13.16 15.51 -11.96
CA ARG A 178 13.20 14.87 -13.28
C ARG A 178 13.81 15.73 -14.39
N ASP A 179 14.09 17.00 -14.13
CA ASP A 179 14.71 17.92 -15.13
C ASP A 179 16.10 17.48 -15.58
N VAL A 180 16.71 16.51 -14.88
CA VAL A 180 17.99 15.91 -15.27
C VAL A 180 17.74 14.68 -16.13
N GLU A 181 18.23 14.66 -17.38
CA GLU A 181 17.99 13.58 -18.37
C GLU A 181 18.37 12.19 -17.84
N SER A 182 19.47 12.07 -17.08
CA SER A 182 19.89 10.81 -16.49
C SER A 182 18.86 10.25 -15.50
N CYS A 183 18.12 11.12 -14.78
CA CYS A 183 17.04 10.74 -13.87
C CYS A 183 15.75 10.42 -14.63
N ALA A 184 15.41 11.24 -15.64
CA ALA A 184 14.20 11.12 -16.43
C ALA A 184 14.06 9.74 -17.10
N SER A 185 15.16 9.14 -17.55
CA SER A 185 15.13 7.84 -18.25
C SER A 185 14.57 6.69 -17.42
N CYS A 186 14.89 6.66 -16.10
CA CYS A 186 14.36 5.69 -15.14
C CYS A 186 12.96 6.06 -14.67
N HIS A 187 12.74 7.35 -14.37
CA HIS A 187 11.48 7.84 -13.85
C HIS A 187 10.31 7.67 -14.81
N ARG A 188 10.52 7.74 -16.13
CA ARG A 188 9.48 7.43 -17.13
C ARG A 188 8.84 6.06 -16.97
N LYS A 189 9.55 5.07 -16.41
CA LYS A 189 9.03 3.72 -16.15
C LYS A 189 8.50 3.55 -14.73
N ILE A 190 9.15 4.17 -13.77
CA ILE A 190 8.87 4.01 -12.33
C ILE A 190 7.64 4.82 -11.91
N ASP A 191 7.56 6.07 -12.35
CA ASP A 191 6.59 7.03 -11.82
C ASP A 191 5.13 6.69 -12.18
N PRO A 192 4.76 6.25 -13.42
CA PRO A 192 3.37 6.00 -13.76
C PRO A 192 2.65 5.02 -12.82
N PRO A 193 3.16 3.80 -12.56
CA PRO A 193 2.52 2.89 -11.63
C PRO A 193 2.53 3.40 -10.18
N GLY A 194 3.55 4.20 -9.82
CA GLY A 194 3.62 4.80 -8.49
C GLY A 194 2.57 5.89 -8.28
N PHE A 195 2.38 6.77 -9.25
CA PHE A 195 1.35 7.81 -9.19
C PHE A 195 -0.08 7.23 -9.23
N ALA A 196 -0.32 6.13 -9.94
CA ALA A 196 -1.62 5.46 -9.94
C ALA A 196 -2.06 5.03 -8.53
N LEU A 197 -1.10 4.84 -7.60
CA LEU A 197 -1.36 4.50 -6.20
C LEU A 197 -1.39 5.72 -5.26
N GLU A 198 -1.27 6.94 -5.77
CA GLU A 198 -1.12 8.14 -4.93
C GLU A 198 -2.42 8.51 -4.18
N SER A 199 -3.57 8.01 -4.64
CA SER A 199 -4.82 8.08 -3.88
C SER A 199 -4.84 7.27 -2.59
N PHE A 200 -3.78 6.53 -2.27
CA PHE A 200 -3.62 5.84 -1.00
C PHE A 200 -2.54 6.52 -0.17
N ASP A 201 -2.86 6.88 1.06
CA ASP A 201 -1.94 7.54 1.99
C ASP A 201 -0.84 6.57 2.53
N PRO A 202 0.13 7.05 3.32
CA PRO A 202 1.19 6.22 3.88
C PRO A 202 0.74 5.03 4.74
N ILE A 203 -0.44 5.07 5.32
CA ILE A 203 -1.02 3.97 6.10
C ILE A 203 -2.09 3.20 5.33
N GLY A 204 -2.18 3.40 4.01
CA GLY A 204 -3.09 2.69 3.13
C GLY A 204 -4.54 3.19 3.13
N GLY A 205 -4.84 4.33 3.77
CA GLY A 205 -6.14 4.98 3.71
C GLY A 205 -6.39 5.61 2.34
N TYR A 206 -7.61 5.48 1.79
CA TYR A 206 -7.97 6.18 0.56
C TYR A 206 -8.14 7.68 0.80
N ARG A 207 -7.57 8.50 -0.07
CA ARG A 207 -7.60 9.97 0.02
C ARG A 207 -7.79 10.62 -1.34
N THR A 208 -8.41 11.81 -1.33
CA THR A 208 -8.50 12.73 -2.47
C THR A 208 -7.66 13.99 -2.25
N ARG A 209 -7.17 14.19 -1.02
CA ARG A 209 -6.31 15.30 -0.62
C ARG A 209 -5.16 14.81 0.26
N TYR A 210 -4.03 15.49 0.19
CA TYR A 210 -2.92 15.25 1.10
C TYR A 210 -3.27 15.73 2.51
N ARG A 211 -2.76 15.06 3.52
CA ARG A 211 -2.82 15.56 4.90
C ARG A 211 -1.70 16.56 5.14
N SER A 212 -1.99 17.59 5.90
CA SER A 212 -1.07 18.70 6.17
C SER A 212 -1.14 19.13 7.62
N THR A 213 0.01 19.44 8.24
CA THR A 213 0.09 20.07 9.56
C THR A 213 0.07 21.60 9.49
N GLY A 214 0.07 22.16 8.28
CA GLY A 214 0.13 23.60 8.02
C GLY A 214 -1.11 24.14 7.33
N ARG A 215 -1.03 24.31 6.01
CA ARG A 215 -2.11 24.88 5.18
C ARG A 215 -3.20 23.86 4.88
N GLY A 216 -4.40 24.35 4.63
CA GLY A 216 -5.52 23.54 4.19
C GLY A 216 -6.80 23.76 5.00
N GLU A 217 -7.86 23.07 4.62
CA GLU A 217 -9.15 23.10 5.28
C GLU A 217 -9.16 22.16 6.52
N LYS A 218 -10.04 22.43 7.48
CA LYS A 218 -10.25 21.50 8.60
C LYS A 218 -10.82 20.20 8.06
N THR A 219 -10.23 19.07 8.44
CA THR A 219 -10.80 17.77 8.08
C THR A 219 -12.16 17.55 8.71
N LYS A 220 -13.05 16.90 7.98
CA LYS A 220 -14.35 16.44 8.49
C LYS A 220 -14.28 15.05 9.10
N ARG A 221 -13.12 14.39 9.03
CA ARG A 221 -12.93 13.04 9.58
C ARG A 221 -13.01 13.06 11.10
N GLN A 222 -13.43 11.94 11.64
CA GLN A 222 -13.51 11.70 13.07
C GLN A 222 -12.70 10.47 13.46
N LEU A 223 -12.15 10.49 14.65
CA LEU A 223 -11.50 9.35 15.26
C LEU A 223 -12.25 9.01 16.55
N ARG A 224 -12.81 7.81 16.64
CA ARG A 224 -13.61 7.35 17.79
C ARG A 224 -14.71 8.35 18.17
N GLY A 225 -15.42 8.88 17.16
CA GLY A 225 -16.51 9.85 17.33
C GLY A 225 -16.09 11.28 17.68
N ARG A 226 -14.79 11.59 17.73
CA ARG A 226 -14.25 12.93 18.00
C ARG A 226 -13.67 13.54 16.74
N PRO A 227 -13.90 14.83 16.46
CA PRO A 227 -13.29 15.51 15.32
C PRO A 227 -11.75 15.47 15.41
N ILE A 228 -11.10 15.09 14.32
CA ILE A 228 -9.65 15.16 14.21
C ILE A 228 -9.25 16.64 14.04
N ARG A 229 -8.25 17.10 14.80
CA ARG A 229 -7.76 18.48 14.78
C ARG A 229 -6.27 18.58 14.44
N GLU A 230 -5.59 17.48 14.42
CA GLU A 230 -4.14 17.35 14.32
C GLU A 230 -3.64 17.69 12.92
N TYR A 231 -4.45 17.40 11.90
CA TYR A 231 -4.11 17.71 10.50
C TYR A 231 -5.26 18.46 9.77
N ARG A 232 -4.92 18.94 8.59
CA ARG A 232 -5.82 19.63 7.65
C ARG A 232 -5.83 18.89 6.31
N GLU A 233 -6.87 19.11 5.53
CA GLU A 233 -6.95 18.67 4.13
C GLU A 233 -6.17 19.67 3.27
N GLY A 234 -4.99 19.27 2.82
CA GLY A 234 -4.07 20.03 1.99
C GLY A 234 -4.43 20.02 0.50
N PRO A 235 -3.44 20.05 -0.41
CA PRO A 235 -3.66 20.02 -1.86
C PRO A 235 -4.42 18.77 -2.31
N ALA A 236 -5.07 18.86 -3.47
CA ALA A 236 -5.69 17.70 -4.11
C ALA A 236 -4.61 16.69 -4.56
N VAL A 237 -4.97 15.42 -4.50
CA VAL A 237 -4.12 14.34 -5.03
C VAL A 237 -4.37 14.23 -6.53
N ASP A 238 -3.29 14.20 -7.30
CA ASP A 238 -3.30 13.77 -8.69
C ASP A 238 -2.71 12.34 -8.78
N ALA A 239 -3.60 11.39 -8.94
CA ALA A 239 -3.27 9.96 -9.09
C ALA A 239 -3.31 9.51 -10.57
N SER A 240 -3.25 10.44 -11.54
CA SER A 240 -3.08 10.06 -12.93
C SER A 240 -1.75 9.33 -13.08
N GLY A 241 -1.77 8.12 -13.66
CA GLY A 241 -0.54 7.37 -13.95
C GLY A 241 0.27 7.96 -15.12
N MET A 242 -0.13 9.12 -15.64
CA MET A 242 0.58 9.81 -16.70
C MET A 242 1.68 10.70 -16.12
N THR A 243 2.85 10.67 -16.74
CA THR A 243 3.90 11.67 -16.55
C THR A 243 3.76 12.69 -17.67
N GLU A 244 3.82 13.97 -17.34
CA GLU A 244 3.97 15.01 -18.39
C GLU A 244 5.27 14.75 -19.15
N SER A 245 5.17 14.76 -20.46
CA SER A 245 6.28 14.54 -21.40
C SER A 245 7.21 15.75 -21.45
#